data_3ee2e6ebaf5f26e13a43b93786d001c9
#
_entry.id   3ee2e6ebaf5f26e13a43b93786d001c9
#
_cell.length_a   1.000
_cell.length_b   1.000
_cell.length_c   1.000
_cell.angle_alpha   90.00
_cell.angle_beta   90.00
_cell.angle_gamma   90.00
#
_symmetry.space_group_name_H-M   'P 1'
#
loop_
_entity.id
_entity.type
_entity.pdbx_description
1 polymer ?
#
loop_
_entity_poly.entity_id
_entity_poly.type
_entity_poly.pdbx_seq_one_letter_code
_entity_poly.pdbx_strand_id
1 'polypeptide(L)'
;LRGFRAARLITPGAPPTGALEDANRHAARYNELPAGPSRIRILDSTLREGEQHPGVSFSVKQRIQIAWELDHFGVDQIEISPVISEDHEAATRTIIRQGLAADIVAHGRALREDIDRIVSCGASWCAVYLGVSDVHMRDKLRIGRDEAVSRAVGAVEHAKAHGLKIRFTAEDGSRANPKFLARVCAAVRDAGADRISLPDTAGVMLPHGMRRYVAFVREAIGGLPLDVHVHNDVGLALANALAACEAGADQIHTTINGIGERTGIPALAEVATAIHYLYGLPNSFHLDMLGDLSRLIDAYTPVKTHESAPLVGSSAFKHKAGTHLAAVLANPAAYEPIPPSAVGNRRTIVFGELAGRAGAAHLAGVLGLRADDAQARRLAAGLKALRMGDILEVPLGDRLEGAVRRASAAGGAAGPRGKGGSA
;
A
#
# COMPACT_ATOMS: atom_id res chain seq x y z
N LEU A 1 26.30 -1.50 17.24
CA LEU A 1 24.85 -1.61 17.06
C LEU A 1 24.16 -1.94 18.41
N ARG A 2 24.39 -1.09 19.42
CA ARG A 2 23.63 -1.10 20.68
C ARG A 2 23.23 0.35 20.92
N GLY A 3 21.97 0.72 20.66
CA GLY A 3 21.54 2.10 20.92
C GLY A 3 20.20 2.52 20.35
N PHE A 4 19.31 1.60 19.95
CA PHE A 4 17.91 1.93 19.67
C PHE A 4 17.00 0.97 20.43
N ARG A 5 16.83 1.22 21.72
CA ARG A 5 15.69 0.74 22.48
C ARG A 5 14.91 1.96 22.93
N ALA A 6 13.83 2.24 22.25
CA ALA A 6 12.69 2.91 22.79
C ALA A 6 11.45 2.28 22.18
N ALA A 7 11.02 1.18 22.77
CA ALA A 7 9.71 0.64 22.55
C ALA A 7 8.68 1.71 22.93
N ARG A 8 8.07 2.36 21.97
CA ARG A 8 6.72 2.86 22.13
C ARG A 8 5.80 1.74 21.69
N LEU A 9 5.26 1.00 22.63
CA LEU A 9 3.99 0.32 22.48
C LEU A 9 2.95 1.41 22.18
N ILE A 10 2.82 1.77 20.90
CA ILE A 10 1.68 2.55 20.42
C ILE A 10 0.60 1.51 20.19
N THR A 11 -0.38 1.46 21.05
CA THR A 11 -1.69 0.85 20.75
C THR A 11 -2.09 1.30 19.35
N PRO A 12 -2.63 0.39 18.49
CA PRO A 12 -3.14 0.75 17.17
C PRO A 12 -3.95 2.03 17.32
N GLY A 13 -3.61 3.05 16.54
CA GLY A 13 -4.26 4.36 16.62
C GLY A 13 -5.77 4.17 16.51
N ALA A 14 -6.50 4.74 17.44
CA ALA A 14 -7.95 4.79 17.37
C ALA A 14 -8.35 5.40 16.02
N PRO A 15 -9.41 4.87 15.37
CA PRO A 15 -9.92 5.43 14.12
C PRO A 15 -10.14 6.94 14.27
N PRO A 16 -10.03 7.71 13.19
CA PRO A 16 -10.13 9.18 13.23
C PRO A 16 -11.46 9.61 13.85
N THR A 17 -11.35 10.40 14.90
CA THR A 17 -12.46 10.80 15.74
C THR A 17 -13.46 11.71 15.02
N GLY A 18 -14.73 11.34 15.05
CA GLY A 18 -15.93 12.16 14.91
C GLY A 18 -16.17 12.83 13.55
N ALA A 19 -15.41 13.86 13.19
CA ALA A 19 -15.73 14.70 12.01
C ALA A 19 -15.52 14.01 10.65
N LEU A 20 -14.52 13.12 10.53
CA LEU A 20 -14.27 12.36 9.30
C LEU A 20 -15.20 11.16 9.17
N GLU A 21 -15.50 10.50 10.29
CA GLU A 21 -16.51 9.43 10.35
C GLU A 21 -17.88 9.96 9.95
N ASP A 22 -18.26 11.14 10.45
CA ASP A 22 -19.50 11.79 10.05
C ASP A 22 -19.51 12.20 8.58
N ALA A 23 -18.42 12.74 8.05
CA ALA A 23 -18.31 13.11 6.64
C ALA A 23 -18.42 11.90 5.71
N ASN A 24 -17.82 10.78 6.08
CA ASN A 24 -17.80 9.54 5.28
C ASN A 24 -18.96 8.57 5.57
N ARG A 25 -19.78 8.84 6.58
CA ARG A 25 -20.84 7.94 7.07
C ARG A 25 -21.77 7.39 5.98
N HIS A 26 -22.16 8.21 5.03
CA HIS A 26 -23.06 7.77 3.96
C HIS A 26 -22.33 6.92 2.91
N ALA A 27 -21.07 7.25 2.59
CA ALA A 27 -20.26 6.44 1.68
C ALA A 27 -19.95 5.07 2.27
N ALA A 28 -19.66 4.99 3.57
CA ALA A 28 -19.40 3.74 4.27
C ALA A 28 -20.54 2.71 4.09
N ARG A 29 -21.81 3.16 4.09
CA ARG A 29 -22.97 2.28 3.86
C ARG A 29 -22.99 1.60 2.49
N TYR A 30 -22.42 2.25 1.45
CA TYR A 30 -22.30 1.66 0.12
C TYR A 30 -21.09 0.72 0.02
N ASN A 31 -20.13 0.85 0.94
CA ASN A 31 -18.94 -0.01 1.02
C ASN A 31 -19.16 -1.26 1.88
N GLU A 32 -20.28 -1.40 2.56
CA GLU A 32 -20.61 -2.59 3.33
C GLU A 32 -20.59 -3.85 2.45
N LEU A 33 -19.88 -4.88 2.90
CA LEU A 33 -19.80 -6.17 2.23
C LEU A 33 -20.71 -7.18 2.93
N PRO A 34 -21.84 -7.57 2.33
CA PRO A 34 -22.78 -8.51 2.97
C PRO A 34 -22.20 -9.89 3.28
N ALA A 35 -21.13 -10.30 2.59
CA ALA A 35 -20.51 -11.61 2.70
C ALA A 35 -18.99 -11.60 2.45
N GLY A 36 -18.32 -10.50 2.76
CA GLY A 36 -16.87 -10.36 2.60
C GLY A 36 -16.07 -11.10 3.67
N PRO A 37 -14.74 -11.19 3.53
CA PRO A 37 -13.88 -11.76 4.55
C PRO A 37 -13.94 -10.89 5.83
N SER A 38 -13.84 -11.54 6.98
CA SER A 38 -13.77 -10.83 8.28
C SER A 38 -12.40 -10.16 8.51
N ARG A 39 -11.41 -10.52 7.73
CA ARG A 39 -10.04 -9.97 7.71
C ARG A 39 -9.45 -10.14 6.33
N ILE A 40 -8.72 -9.14 5.86
CA ILE A 40 -7.87 -9.22 4.67
C ILE A 40 -6.42 -9.11 5.13
N ARG A 41 -5.60 -10.07 4.72
CA ARG A 41 -4.17 -10.14 5.01
C ARG A 41 -3.37 -9.41 3.92
N ILE A 42 -2.18 -8.97 4.27
CA ILE A 42 -1.22 -8.42 3.31
C ILE A 42 0.04 -9.29 3.29
N LEU A 43 0.40 -9.74 2.09
CA LEU A 43 1.74 -10.21 1.78
C LEU A 43 2.45 -9.09 1.04
N ASP A 44 3.54 -8.56 1.60
CA ASP A 44 4.36 -7.60 0.85
C ASP A 44 5.47 -8.30 0.08
N SER A 45 5.56 -8.00 -1.21
CA SER A 45 6.47 -8.61 -2.18
C SER A 45 7.53 -7.61 -2.70
N THR A 46 7.80 -6.53 -1.95
CA THR A 46 8.83 -5.54 -2.34
C THR A 46 10.19 -6.19 -2.57
N LEU A 47 10.53 -7.20 -1.75
CA LEU A 47 11.81 -7.93 -1.82
C LEU A 47 11.81 -9.07 -2.85
N ARG A 48 10.75 -9.24 -3.64
CA ARG A 48 10.69 -10.18 -4.76
C ARG A 48 10.15 -9.49 -6.01
N GLU A 49 8.86 -9.13 -6.02
CA GLU A 49 8.20 -8.46 -7.15
C GLU A 49 8.76 -7.05 -7.39
N GLY A 50 8.99 -6.32 -6.29
CA GLY A 50 9.57 -4.98 -6.37
C GLY A 50 10.95 -4.96 -7.05
N GLU A 51 11.78 -5.98 -6.82
CA GLU A 51 13.10 -6.11 -7.45
C GLU A 51 13.03 -6.53 -8.93
N GLN A 52 11.87 -6.90 -9.46
CA GLN A 52 11.67 -7.12 -10.89
C GLN A 52 11.45 -5.83 -11.68
N HIS A 53 11.24 -4.71 -10.99
CA HIS A 53 11.16 -3.41 -11.67
C HIS A 53 12.53 -3.03 -12.28
N PRO A 54 12.58 -2.62 -13.58
CA PRO A 54 13.81 -2.20 -14.22
C PRO A 54 14.54 -1.12 -13.42
N GLY A 55 15.81 -1.36 -13.09
CA GLY A 55 16.65 -0.44 -12.32
C GLY A 55 16.54 -0.57 -10.80
N VAL A 56 15.73 -1.49 -10.28
CA VAL A 56 15.66 -1.78 -8.83
C VAL A 56 16.56 -2.98 -8.51
N SER A 57 17.45 -2.80 -7.56
CA SER A 57 18.26 -3.87 -6.98
C SER A 57 18.70 -3.42 -5.59
N PHE A 58 18.34 -4.17 -4.56
CA PHE A 58 18.71 -3.86 -3.19
C PHE A 58 19.96 -4.62 -2.77
N SER A 59 20.82 -3.97 -1.99
CA SER A 59 21.90 -4.65 -1.29
C SER A 59 21.34 -5.54 -0.17
N VAL A 60 22.15 -6.49 0.33
CA VAL A 60 21.79 -7.35 1.47
C VAL A 60 21.29 -6.51 2.66
N LYS A 61 21.99 -5.40 2.97
CA LYS A 61 21.59 -4.51 4.10
C LYS A 61 20.24 -3.84 3.87
N GLN A 62 19.98 -3.38 2.65
CA GLN A 62 18.71 -2.75 2.29
C GLN A 62 17.55 -3.75 2.36
N ARG A 63 17.72 -4.99 1.87
CA ARG A 63 16.71 -6.04 2.00
C ARG A 63 16.37 -6.32 3.46
N ILE A 64 17.37 -6.43 4.32
CA ILE A 64 17.18 -6.65 5.75
C ILE A 64 16.43 -5.47 6.37
N GLN A 65 16.78 -4.25 6.03
CA GLN A 65 16.10 -3.06 6.55
C GLN A 65 14.66 -2.98 6.06
N ILE A 66 14.39 -3.20 4.78
CA ILE A 66 13.03 -3.20 4.22
C ILE A 66 12.18 -4.27 4.91
N ALA A 67 12.71 -5.48 5.12
CA ALA A 67 11.98 -6.54 5.83
C ALA A 67 11.64 -6.13 7.26
N TRP A 68 12.55 -5.48 7.97
CA TRP A 68 12.34 -5.00 9.34
C TRP A 68 11.27 -3.89 9.39
N GLU A 69 11.30 -2.95 8.45
CA GLU A 69 10.31 -1.86 8.38
C GLU A 69 8.91 -2.40 8.01
N LEU A 70 8.83 -3.39 7.12
CA LEU A 70 7.57 -4.05 6.76
C LEU A 70 6.98 -4.85 7.95
N ASP A 71 7.83 -5.54 8.72
CA ASP A 71 7.42 -6.23 9.95
C ASP A 71 6.88 -5.22 10.98
N HIS A 72 7.59 -4.09 11.13
CA HIS A 72 7.17 -3.03 12.04
C HIS A 72 5.88 -2.34 11.59
N PHE A 73 5.69 -2.20 10.29
CA PHE A 73 4.42 -1.73 9.71
C PHE A 73 3.25 -2.67 10.02
N GLY A 74 3.50 -3.96 10.15
CA GLY A 74 2.52 -4.97 10.53
C GLY A 74 1.92 -5.75 9.36
N VAL A 75 2.66 -5.98 8.26
CA VAL A 75 2.23 -6.92 7.22
C VAL A 75 2.19 -8.34 7.76
N ASP A 76 1.30 -9.18 7.23
CA ASP A 76 1.19 -10.58 7.68
C ASP A 76 2.33 -11.46 7.15
N GLN A 77 2.80 -11.17 5.93
CA GLN A 77 3.85 -11.95 5.26
C GLN A 77 4.78 -11.06 4.46
N ILE A 78 6.05 -11.44 4.36
CA ILE A 78 7.07 -10.79 3.51
C ILE A 78 7.61 -11.84 2.55
N GLU A 79 7.52 -11.57 1.24
CA GLU A 79 8.02 -12.45 0.20
C GLU A 79 9.42 -12.05 -0.25
N ILE A 80 10.33 -13.02 -0.32
CA ILE A 80 11.71 -12.87 -0.81
C ILE A 80 12.12 -14.10 -1.60
N SER A 81 13.06 -13.96 -2.57
CA SER A 81 13.47 -15.07 -3.42
C SER A 81 14.95 -15.43 -3.23
N PRO A 82 15.30 -16.43 -2.42
CA PRO A 82 16.70 -16.82 -2.16
C PRO A 82 17.38 -17.45 -3.38
N VAL A 83 16.61 -17.85 -4.39
CA VAL A 83 17.13 -18.61 -5.55
C VAL A 83 17.76 -17.74 -6.63
N ILE A 84 17.67 -16.41 -6.50
CA ILE A 84 18.14 -15.45 -7.52
C ILE A 84 19.66 -15.33 -7.50
N SER A 85 20.28 -15.16 -6.31
CA SER A 85 21.72 -14.99 -6.13
C SER A 85 22.16 -15.31 -4.69
N GLU A 86 23.48 -15.37 -4.47
CA GLU A 86 24.06 -15.56 -3.13
C GLU A 86 23.67 -14.42 -2.17
N ASP A 87 23.61 -13.18 -2.65
CA ASP A 87 23.17 -12.03 -1.85
C ASP A 87 21.70 -12.15 -1.41
N HIS A 88 20.81 -12.65 -2.28
CA HIS A 88 19.42 -12.91 -1.93
C HIS A 88 19.33 -14.04 -0.90
N GLU A 89 20.11 -15.10 -1.07
CA GLU A 89 20.16 -16.20 -0.10
C GLU A 89 20.68 -15.73 1.25
N ALA A 90 21.77 -14.95 1.27
CA ALA A 90 22.33 -14.38 2.50
C ALA A 90 21.35 -13.43 3.22
N ALA A 91 20.64 -12.59 2.47
CA ALA A 91 19.59 -11.73 3.01
C ALA A 91 18.44 -12.56 3.60
N THR A 92 17.94 -13.56 2.86
CA THR A 92 16.85 -14.45 3.31
C THR A 92 17.19 -15.15 4.60
N ARG A 93 18.37 -15.79 4.68
CA ARG A 93 18.86 -16.46 5.91
C ARG A 93 18.94 -15.50 7.09
N THR A 94 19.40 -14.26 6.84
CA THR A 94 19.54 -13.24 7.89
C THR A 94 18.19 -12.76 8.37
N ILE A 95 17.25 -12.50 7.48
CA ILE A 95 15.88 -12.06 7.80
C ILE A 95 15.16 -13.13 8.62
N ILE A 96 15.23 -14.41 8.21
CA ILE A 96 14.60 -15.52 8.94
C ILE A 96 15.15 -15.62 10.37
N ARG A 97 16.49 -15.48 10.55
CA ARG A 97 17.12 -15.54 11.88
C ARG A 97 16.74 -14.39 12.80
N GLN A 98 16.22 -13.29 12.29
CA GLN A 98 15.78 -12.15 13.12
C GLN A 98 14.50 -12.45 13.89
N GLY A 99 13.72 -13.47 13.50
CA GLY A 99 12.49 -13.85 14.21
C GLY A 99 11.44 -12.76 14.15
N LEU A 100 11.21 -12.23 12.95
CA LEU A 100 10.17 -11.22 12.69
C LEU A 100 8.78 -11.79 13.05
N ALA A 101 7.82 -10.92 13.32
CA ALA A 101 6.43 -11.30 13.54
C ALA A 101 5.73 -11.72 12.23
N ALA A 102 6.10 -11.09 11.12
CA ALA A 102 5.65 -11.47 9.78
C ALA A 102 6.24 -12.82 9.35
N ASP A 103 5.43 -13.69 8.77
CA ASP A 103 5.92 -14.92 8.14
C ASP A 103 6.79 -14.60 6.91
N ILE A 104 7.99 -15.20 6.85
CA ILE A 104 8.85 -15.05 5.67
C ILE A 104 8.52 -16.12 4.65
N VAL A 105 8.08 -15.69 3.47
CA VAL A 105 7.69 -16.56 2.35
C VAL A 105 8.83 -16.59 1.33
N ALA A 106 9.55 -17.71 1.28
CA ALA A 106 10.64 -17.88 0.32
C ALA A 106 10.08 -18.39 -1.02
N HIS A 107 10.36 -17.64 -2.09
CA HIS A 107 9.76 -17.83 -3.42
C HIS A 107 10.75 -18.44 -4.41
N GLY A 108 10.31 -19.42 -5.19
CA GLY A 108 11.07 -20.09 -6.24
C GLY A 108 10.19 -20.73 -7.31
N ARG A 109 10.83 -21.31 -8.31
CA ARG A 109 10.14 -22.08 -9.36
C ARG A 109 9.67 -23.43 -8.78
N ALA A 110 8.70 -24.07 -9.44
CA ALA A 110 8.29 -25.44 -9.12
C ALA A 110 9.37 -26.47 -9.56
N LEU A 111 10.58 -26.31 -9.03
CA LEU A 111 11.75 -27.15 -9.26
C LEU A 111 12.36 -27.61 -7.94
N ARG A 112 12.83 -28.87 -7.89
CA ARG A 112 13.42 -29.45 -6.66
C ARG A 112 14.60 -28.62 -6.14
N GLU A 113 15.49 -28.18 -7.02
CA GLU A 113 16.68 -27.40 -6.66
C GLU A 113 16.32 -26.07 -5.98
N ASP A 114 15.27 -25.37 -6.47
CA ASP A 114 14.79 -24.13 -5.87
C ASP A 114 14.19 -24.41 -4.47
N ILE A 115 13.40 -25.46 -4.32
CA ILE A 115 12.81 -25.86 -3.04
C ILE A 115 13.91 -26.27 -2.04
N ASP A 116 14.90 -27.05 -2.47
CA ASP A 116 16.03 -27.47 -1.61
C ASP A 116 16.83 -26.25 -1.12
N ARG A 117 17.02 -25.23 -1.98
CA ARG A 117 17.64 -23.97 -1.57
C ARG A 117 16.78 -23.21 -0.56
N ILE A 118 15.47 -23.17 -0.74
CA ILE A 118 14.52 -22.57 0.21
C ILE A 118 14.60 -23.29 1.58
N VAL A 119 14.59 -24.62 1.57
CA VAL A 119 14.76 -25.45 2.78
C VAL A 119 16.07 -25.09 3.48
N SER A 120 17.18 -25.01 2.72
CA SER A 120 18.51 -24.72 3.26
C SER A 120 18.59 -23.34 3.92
N CYS A 121 17.71 -22.38 3.56
CA CYS A 121 17.62 -21.08 4.20
C CYS A 121 16.92 -21.12 5.57
N GLY A 122 16.25 -22.23 5.93
CA GLY A 122 15.47 -22.35 7.16
C GLY A 122 14.10 -21.71 7.09
N ALA A 123 13.55 -21.53 5.88
CA ALA A 123 12.22 -20.96 5.68
C ALA A 123 11.14 -21.92 6.24
N SER A 124 10.06 -21.35 6.79
CA SER A 124 8.85 -22.09 7.19
C SER A 124 7.80 -22.14 6.08
N TRP A 125 7.81 -21.14 5.18
CA TRP A 125 6.94 -21.03 4.02
C TRP A 125 7.73 -21.11 2.72
N CYS A 126 7.27 -21.94 1.81
CA CYS A 126 7.73 -22.02 0.43
C CYS A 126 6.62 -21.56 -0.51
N ALA A 127 6.91 -20.65 -1.43
CA ALA A 127 6.03 -20.29 -2.51
C ALA A 127 6.63 -20.77 -3.83
N VAL A 128 5.88 -21.59 -4.56
CA VAL A 128 6.30 -22.05 -5.89
C VAL A 128 5.31 -21.63 -6.96
N TYR A 129 5.80 -21.35 -8.16
CA TYR A 129 4.96 -21.00 -9.29
C TYR A 129 5.22 -21.87 -10.50
N LEU A 130 4.16 -22.09 -11.26
CA LEU A 130 4.20 -22.76 -12.57
C LEU A 130 3.20 -22.08 -13.51
N GLY A 131 3.62 -21.79 -14.75
CA GLY A 131 2.75 -21.25 -15.79
C GLY A 131 1.67 -22.24 -16.22
N VAL A 132 0.39 -21.85 -16.11
CA VAL A 132 -0.78 -22.71 -16.39
C VAL A 132 -1.59 -22.27 -17.61
N SER A 133 -1.28 -21.14 -18.24
CA SER A 133 -1.90 -20.76 -19.50
C SER A 133 -1.34 -21.55 -20.67
N ASP A 134 -2.14 -21.72 -21.72
CA ASP A 134 -1.71 -22.44 -22.91
C ASP A 134 -0.47 -21.77 -23.56
N VAL A 135 -0.37 -20.44 -23.51
CA VAL A 135 0.80 -19.73 -24.02
C VAL A 135 2.05 -19.98 -23.17
N HIS A 136 1.94 -19.98 -21.84
CA HIS A 136 3.08 -20.26 -20.98
C HIS A 136 3.54 -21.73 -21.09
N MET A 137 2.60 -22.66 -21.15
CA MET A 137 2.95 -24.08 -21.31
C MET A 137 3.63 -24.34 -22.65
N ARG A 138 3.12 -23.77 -23.74
CA ARG A 138 3.65 -23.98 -25.08
C ARG A 138 5.00 -23.28 -25.32
N ASP A 139 5.07 -21.96 -25.01
CA ASP A 139 6.16 -21.09 -25.48
C ASP A 139 7.25 -20.90 -24.42
N LYS A 140 6.89 -20.87 -23.12
CA LYS A 140 7.82 -20.69 -22.00
C LYS A 140 8.36 -22.02 -21.46
N LEU A 141 7.45 -22.97 -21.17
CA LEU A 141 7.79 -24.22 -20.51
C LEU A 141 8.00 -25.41 -21.48
N ARG A 142 7.37 -25.36 -22.65
CA ARG A 142 7.37 -26.42 -23.67
C ARG A 142 6.92 -27.78 -23.12
N ILE A 143 5.81 -27.77 -22.36
CA ILE A 143 5.23 -28.94 -21.71
C ILE A 143 3.73 -29.05 -22.04
N GLY A 144 3.22 -30.27 -21.93
CA GLY A 144 1.79 -30.55 -22.01
C GLY A 144 1.07 -30.32 -20.69
N ARG A 145 -0.26 -30.34 -20.72
CA ARG A 145 -1.12 -30.11 -19.54
C ARG A 145 -0.91 -31.18 -18.45
N ASP A 146 -0.74 -32.44 -18.81
CA ASP A 146 -0.53 -33.51 -17.82
C ASP A 146 0.83 -33.39 -17.13
N GLU A 147 1.85 -33.01 -17.87
CA GLU A 147 3.17 -32.73 -17.33
C GLU A 147 3.15 -31.52 -16.39
N ALA A 148 2.40 -30.45 -16.74
CA ALA A 148 2.25 -29.29 -15.89
C ALA A 148 1.61 -29.65 -14.53
N VAL A 149 0.56 -30.50 -14.53
CA VAL A 149 -0.05 -31.01 -13.31
C VAL A 149 0.96 -31.85 -12.50
N SER A 150 1.68 -32.77 -13.16
CA SER A 150 2.67 -33.62 -12.50
C SER A 150 3.79 -32.80 -11.85
N ARG A 151 4.32 -31.77 -12.54
CA ARG A 151 5.35 -30.88 -11.98
C ARG A 151 4.81 -30.06 -10.81
N ALA A 152 3.59 -29.53 -10.89
CA ALA A 152 2.96 -28.76 -9.82
C ALA A 152 2.77 -29.63 -8.58
N VAL A 153 2.18 -30.82 -8.72
CA VAL A 153 1.99 -31.80 -7.63
C VAL A 153 3.32 -32.21 -7.02
N GLY A 154 4.30 -32.61 -7.85
CA GLY A 154 5.61 -33.04 -7.37
C GLY A 154 6.38 -31.95 -6.61
N ALA A 155 6.21 -30.69 -6.97
CA ALA A 155 6.79 -29.55 -6.23
C ALA A 155 6.13 -29.38 -4.85
N VAL A 156 4.80 -29.49 -4.79
CA VAL A 156 4.05 -29.42 -3.52
C VAL A 156 4.44 -30.57 -2.59
N GLU A 157 4.42 -31.79 -3.08
CA GLU A 157 4.79 -32.98 -2.32
C GLU A 157 6.24 -32.90 -1.81
N HIS A 158 7.17 -32.45 -2.64
CA HIS A 158 8.56 -32.26 -2.26
C HIS A 158 8.72 -31.25 -1.12
N ALA A 159 8.07 -30.10 -1.21
CA ALA A 159 8.08 -29.10 -0.14
C ALA A 159 7.44 -29.62 1.15
N LYS A 160 6.31 -30.33 1.05
CA LYS A 160 5.64 -30.95 2.20
C LYS A 160 6.51 -32.01 2.88
N ALA A 161 7.26 -32.81 2.11
CA ALA A 161 8.19 -33.80 2.65
C ALA A 161 9.30 -33.17 3.50
N HIS A 162 9.63 -31.92 3.30
CA HIS A 162 10.56 -31.13 4.13
C HIS A 162 9.87 -30.36 5.26
N GLY A 163 8.58 -30.57 5.51
CA GLY A 163 7.81 -29.91 6.58
C GLY A 163 7.45 -28.47 6.32
N LEU A 164 7.58 -27.97 5.10
CA LEU A 164 7.24 -26.59 4.76
C LEU A 164 5.72 -26.39 4.64
N LYS A 165 5.25 -25.21 5.01
CA LYS A 165 3.99 -24.68 4.49
C LYS A 165 4.21 -24.24 3.06
N ILE A 166 3.25 -24.54 2.17
CA ILE A 166 3.43 -24.25 0.75
C ILE A 166 2.26 -23.46 0.16
N ARG A 167 2.62 -22.37 -0.54
CA ARG A 167 1.73 -21.63 -1.44
C ARG A 167 2.07 -21.99 -2.88
N PHE A 168 1.07 -22.47 -3.62
CA PHE A 168 1.20 -22.69 -5.06
C PHE A 168 0.61 -21.50 -5.83
N THR A 169 1.38 -20.95 -6.76
CA THR A 169 0.97 -19.87 -7.65
C THR A 169 0.69 -20.43 -9.04
N ALA A 170 -0.59 -20.37 -9.47
CA ALA A 170 -1.01 -20.74 -10.82
C ALA A 170 -0.68 -19.59 -11.79
N GLU A 171 0.62 -19.44 -12.17
CA GLU A 171 1.09 -18.31 -12.97
C GLU A 171 0.32 -18.20 -14.29
N ASP A 172 -0.09 -16.97 -14.63
CA ASP A 172 -0.92 -16.63 -15.79
C ASP A 172 -2.31 -17.31 -15.76
N GLY A 173 -2.82 -17.55 -14.56
CA GLY A 173 -4.08 -18.23 -14.34
C GLY A 173 -5.29 -17.51 -14.94
N SER A 174 -5.27 -16.16 -14.96
CA SER A 174 -6.34 -15.34 -15.54
C SER A 174 -6.55 -15.62 -17.06
N ARG A 175 -5.50 -16.08 -17.77
CA ARG A 175 -5.53 -16.44 -19.18
C ARG A 175 -5.53 -17.95 -19.44
N ALA A 176 -5.57 -18.77 -18.39
CA ALA A 176 -5.61 -20.22 -18.52
C ALA A 176 -7.00 -20.72 -18.94
N ASN A 177 -7.04 -21.90 -19.56
CA ASN A 177 -8.31 -22.59 -19.75
C ASN A 177 -8.95 -22.88 -18.38
N PRO A 178 -10.21 -22.44 -18.11
CA PRO A 178 -10.80 -22.53 -16.78
C PRO A 178 -10.86 -23.96 -16.23
N LYS A 179 -11.22 -24.95 -17.05
CA LYS A 179 -11.29 -26.36 -16.62
C LYS A 179 -9.90 -26.91 -16.26
N PHE A 180 -8.89 -26.49 -17.00
CA PHE A 180 -7.52 -26.90 -16.71
C PHE A 180 -7.00 -26.21 -15.45
N LEU A 181 -7.27 -24.92 -15.26
CA LEU A 181 -6.92 -24.19 -14.03
C LEU A 181 -7.54 -24.86 -12.81
N ALA A 182 -8.83 -25.16 -12.84
CA ALA A 182 -9.51 -25.86 -11.75
C ALA A 182 -8.87 -27.23 -11.47
N ARG A 183 -8.51 -27.99 -12.51
CA ARG A 183 -7.80 -29.27 -12.39
C ARG A 183 -6.44 -29.13 -11.67
N VAL A 184 -5.63 -28.15 -12.06
CA VAL A 184 -4.33 -27.88 -11.42
C VAL A 184 -4.52 -27.48 -9.96
N CYS A 185 -5.41 -26.52 -9.69
CA CYS A 185 -5.65 -26.05 -8.32
C CYS A 185 -6.18 -27.16 -7.41
N ALA A 186 -7.07 -28.01 -7.90
CA ALA A 186 -7.55 -29.18 -7.15
C ALA A 186 -6.42 -30.18 -6.89
N ALA A 187 -5.59 -30.49 -7.90
CA ALA A 187 -4.50 -31.45 -7.77
C ALA A 187 -3.44 -30.98 -6.74
N VAL A 188 -3.06 -29.70 -6.74
CA VAL A 188 -2.10 -29.18 -5.76
C VAL A 188 -2.71 -29.06 -4.36
N ARG A 189 -4.01 -28.77 -4.23
CA ARG A 189 -4.74 -28.89 -2.95
C ARG A 189 -4.65 -30.30 -2.39
N ASP A 190 -4.96 -31.30 -3.22
CA ASP A 190 -4.97 -32.70 -2.81
C ASP A 190 -3.55 -33.23 -2.49
N ALA A 191 -2.51 -32.63 -3.10
CA ALA A 191 -1.10 -32.85 -2.77
C ALA A 191 -0.66 -32.18 -1.46
N GLY A 192 -1.52 -31.36 -0.82
CA GLY A 192 -1.28 -30.75 0.48
C GLY A 192 -0.83 -29.31 0.46
N ALA A 193 -1.10 -28.55 -0.61
CA ALA A 193 -0.86 -27.11 -0.60
C ALA A 193 -1.66 -26.45 0.53
N ASP A 194 -1.02 -25.53 1.25
CA ASP A 194 -1.64 -24.78 2.36
C ASP A 194 -2.38 -23.53 1.88
N ARG A 195 -2.03 -23.04 0.67
CA ARG A 195 -2.60 -21.84 0.07
C ARG A 195 -2.43 -21.86 -1.46
N ILE A 196 -3.35 -21.25 -2.17
CA ILE A 196 -3.24 -21.03 -3.62
C ILE A 196 -3.21 -19.53 -3.90
N SER A 197 -2.32 -19.11 -4.81
CA SER A 197 -2.26 -17.76 -5.32
C SER A 197 -2.79 -17.67 -6.75
N LEU A 198 -3.71 -16.74 -7.00
CA LEU A 198 -4.29 -16.48 -8.31
C LEU A 198 -3.73 -15.17 -8.88
N PRO A 199 -2.79 -15.24 -9.84
CA PRO A 199 -2.29 -14.03 -10.47
C PRO A 199 -3.14 -13.63 -11.68
N ASP A 200 -3.29 -12.31 -11.85
CA ASP A 200 -3.55 -11.67 -13.14
C ASP A 200 -2.23 -11.13 -13.70
N THR A 201 -1.44 -12.05 -14.22
CA THR A 201 -0.04 -11.83 -14.61
C THR A 201 0.13 -10.75 -15.68
N ALA A 202 -0.84 -10.62 -16.57
CA ALA A 202 -0.81 -9.65 -17.67
C ALA A 202 -1.73 -8.44 -17.45
N GLY A 203 -2.38 -8.34 -16.28
CA GLY A 203 -3.23 -7.21 -15.92
C GLY A 203 -4.45 -7.03 -16.83
N VAL A 204 -5.09 -8.13 -17.24
CA VAL A 204 -6.17 -8.11 -18.26
C VAL A 204 -7.59 -8.17 -17.68
N MET A 205 -7.71 -8.35 -16.38
CA MET A 205 -9.01 -8.54 -15.74
C MET A 205 -9.70 -7.21 -15.44
N LEU A 206 -11.02 -7.21 -15.56
CA LEU A 206 -11.90 -6.17 -15.00
C LEU A 206 -12.40 -6.62 -13.61
N PRO A 207 -12.78 -5.72 -12.71
CA PRO A 207 -13.19 -6.08 -11.33
C PRO A 207 -14.31 -7.13 -11.26
N HIS A 208 -15.35 -7.02 -12.12
CA HIS A 208 -16.40 -8.02 -12.17
C HIS A 208 -15.91 -9.39 -12.69
N GLY A 209 -14.94 -9.37 -13.62
CA GLY A 209 -14.26 -10.57 -14.11
C GLY A 209 -13.42 -11.22 -13.04
N MET A 210 -12.69 -10.42 -12.24
CA MET A 210 -11.90 -10.88 -11.11
C MET A 210 -12.77 -11.58 -10.05
N ARG A 211 -13.93 -11.02 -9.69
CA ARG A 211 -14.88 -11.69 -8.79
C ARG A 211 -15.29 -13.08 -9.31
N ARG A 212 -15.62 -13.17 -10.60
CA ARG A 212 -16.02 -14.45 -11.22
C ARG A 212 -14.87 -15.46 -11.28
N TYR A 213 -13.67 -14.97 -11.54
CA TYR A 213 -12.44 -15.79 -11.57
C TYR A 213 -12.13 -16.40 -10.20
N VAL A 214 -12.12 -15.58 -9.15
CA VAL A 214 -11.91 -16.03 -7.77
C VAL A 214 -13.01 -16.99 -7.34
N ALA A 215 -14.28 -16.65 -7.52
CA ALA A 215 -15.41 -17.52 -7.17
C ALA A 215 -15.31 -18.89 -7.86
N PHE A 216 -14.99 -18.92 -9.15
CA PHE A 216 -14.82 -20.16 -9.92
C PHE A 216 -13.71 -21.06 -9.33
N VAL A 217 -12.53 -20.48 -8.98
CA VAL A 217 -11.46 -21.30 -8.42
C VAL A 217 -11.77 -21.74 -6.99
N ARG A 218 -12.45 -20.90 -6.20
CA ARG A 218 -12.89 -21.27 -4.84
C ARG A 218 -13.76 -22.53 -4.84
N GLU A 219 -14.63 -22.72 -5.82
CA GLU A 219 -15.42 -23.94 -5.96
C GLU A 219 -14.51 -25.18 -6.14
N ALA A 220 -13.42 -25.04 -6.91
CA ALA A 220 -12.49 -26.14 -7.18
C ALA A 220 -11.60 -26.49 -5.96
N ILE A 221 -11.23 -25.51 -5.14
CA ILE A 221 -10.30 -25.69 -4.02
C ILE A 221 -10.98 -25.85 -2.66
N GLY A 222 -12.31 -25.66 -2.59
CA GLY A 222 -13.05 -25.73 -1.33
C GLY A 222 -12.65 -24.60 -0.38
N GLY A 223 -12.42 -24.91 0.89
CA GLY A 223 -12.07 -23.95 1.95
C GLY A 223 -10.61 -23.54 2.02
N LEU A 224 -9.76 -23.93 1.06
CA LEU A 224 -8.34 -23.61 1.08
C LEU A 224 -8.13 -22.07 0.99
N PRO A 225 -7.23 -21.49 1.79
CA PRO A 225 -6.88 -20.07 1.71
C PRO A 225 -6.40 -19.64 0.31
N LEU A 226 -6.76 -18.41 -0.10
CA LEU A 226 -6.53 -17.93 -1.45
C LEU A 226 -6.03 -16.50 -1.44
N ASP A 227 -4.89 -16.26 -2.09
CA ASP A 227 -4.34 -14.94 -2.34
C ASP A 227 -4.48 -14.52 -3.79
N VAL A 228 -4.34 -13.22 -3.99
CA VAL A 228 -4.31 -12.63 -5.32
C VAL A 228 -3.06 -11.79 -5.52
N HIS A 229 -2.53 -11.92 -6.75
CA HIS A 229 -1.39 -11.17 -7.24
C HIS A 229 -1.76 -10.53 -8.58
N VAL A 230 -2.02 -9.24 -8.61
CA VAL A 230 -2.61 -8.59 -9.78
C VAL A 230 -1.72 -7.45 -10.28
N HIS A 231 -1.35 -7.52 -11.57
CA HIS A 231 -0.55 -6.47 -12.21
C HIS A 231 -1.37 -5.26 -12.62
N ASN A 232 -0.71 -4.12 -12.74
CA ASN A 232 -1.32 -2.80 -12.92
C ASN A 232 -1.23 -2.25 -14.36
N ASP A 233 -1.12 -3.12 -15.35
CA ASP A 233 -0.86 -2.76 -16.75
C ASP A 233 -1.87 -1.76 -17.34
N VAL A 234 -3.10 -1.77 -16.84
CA VAL A 234 -4.16 -0.83 -17.24
C VAL A 234 -4.71 0.01 -16.08
N GLY A 235 -3.99 0.07 -14.96
CA GLY A 235 -4.38 0.89 -13.81
C GLY A 235 -5.52 0.32 -12.95
N LEU A 236 -5.77 -1.00 -12.98
CA LEU A 236 -6.88 -1.63 -12.28
C LEU A 236 -6.45 -2.57 -11.13
N ALA A 237 -5.16 -2.61 -10.79
CA ALA A 237 -4.64 -3.56 -9.81
C ALA A 237 -5.34 -3.46 -8.46
N LEU A 238 -5.45 -2.26 -7.87
CA LEU A 238 -6.14 -2.07 -6.60
C LEU A 238 -7.60 -2.52 -6.68
N ALA A 239 -8.34 -2.07 -7.70
CA ALA A 239 -9.75 -2.40 -7.87
C ALA A 239 -9.97 -3.92 -8.03
N ASN A 240 -9.07 -4.59 -8.77
CA ASN A 240 -9.12 -6.04 -8.95
C ASN A 240 -8.77 -6.78 -7.65
N ALA A 241 -7.77 -6.33 -6.89
CA ALA A 241 -7.42 -6.93 -5.61
C ALA A 241 -8.56 -6.87 -4.59
N LEU A 242 -9.22 -5.71 -4.47
CA LEU A 242 -10.39 -5.53 -3.61
C LEU A 242 -11.56 -6.40 -4.09
N ALA A 243 -11.85 -6.42 -5.40
CA ALA A 243 -12.89 -7.26 -5.99
C ALA A 243 -12.65 -8.77 -5.78
N ALA A 244 -11.38 -9.19 -5.74
CA ALA A 244 -11.02 -10.57 -5.40
C ALA A 244 -11.34 -10.91 -3.94
N CYS A 245 -11.06 -9.99 -3.00
CA CYS A 245 -11.42 -10.17 -1.59
C CYS A 245 -12.92 -10.21 -1.36
N GLU A 246 -13.68 -9.38 -2.08
CA GLU A 246 -15.15 -9.44 -2.07
C GLU A 246 -15.69 -10.80 -2.57
N ALA A 247 -14.95 -11.51 -3.41
CA ALA A 247 -15.27 -12.86 -3.89
C ALA A 247 -14.67 -13.98 -3.04
N GLY A 248 -13.96 -13.62 -1.95
CA GLY A 248 -13.49 -14.58 -0.95
C GLY A 248 -11.98 -14.89 -1.00
N ALA A 249 -11.15 -14.12 -1.70
CA ALA A 249 -9.72 -14.11 -1.44
C ALA A 249 -9.49 -13.48 -0.05
N ASP A 250 -8.52 -13.98 0.70
CA ASP A 250 -8.25 -13.55 2.07
C ASP A 250 -6.90 -12.83 2.24
N GLN A 251 -6.11 -12.73 1.15
CA GLN A 251 -4.81 -12.06 1.14
C GLN A 251 -4.53 -11.36 -0.18
N ILE A 252 -3.98 -10.15 -0.10
CA ILE A 252 -3.53 -9.35 -1.24
C ILE A 252 -2.00 -9.27 -1.24
N HIS A 253 -1.39 -9.42 -2.42
CA HIS A 253 0.01 -9.11 -2.62
C HIS A 253 0.19 -7.63 -2.94
N THR A 254 1.13 -6.99 -2.25
CA THR A 254 1.47 -5.58 -2.40
C THR A 254 2.98 -5.38 -2.61
N THR A 255 3.35 -4.19 -3.03
CA THR A 255 4.72 -3.67 -2.86
C THR A 255 4.66 -2.25 -2.34
N ILE A 256 5.70 -1.81 -1.63
CA ILE A 256 5.85 -0.39 -1.29
C ILE A 256 5.91 0.38 -2.62
N ASN A 257 5.14 1.47 -2.72
CA ASN A 257 5.00 2.31 -3.93
C ASN A 257 4.45 1.60 -5.17
N GLY A 258 3.96 0.37 -5.05
CA GLY A 258 3.41 -0.38 -6.18
C GLY A 258 4.45 -0.80 -7.22
N ILE A 259 5.76 -0.76 -6.91
CA ILE A 259 6.83 -1.14 -7.84
C ILE A 259 6.80 -2.64 -8.16
N GLY A 260 7.23 -3.01 -9.36
CA GLY A 260 7.27 -4.41 -9.81
C GLY A 260 7.50 -4.52 -11.30
N GLU A 261 7.37 -5.73 -11.82
CA GLU A 261 7.49 -6.01 -13.25
C GLU A 261 6.53 -5.12 -14.05
N ARG A 262 7.02 -4.48 -15.12
CA ARG A 262 6.32 -3.52 -15.97
C ARG A 262 5.76 -2.32 -15.18
N THR A 263 4.47 -2.36 -14.84
CA THR A 263 3.75 -1.29 -14.13
C THR A 263 3.47 -1.63 -12.66
N GLY A 264 4.04 -2.74 -12.18
CA GLY A 264 3.93 -3.20 -10.80
C GLY A 264 2.59 -3.82 -10.43
N ILE A 265 2.33 -3.85 -9.12
CA ILE A 265 1.16 -4.46 -8.47
C ILE A 265 0.54 -3.45 -7.48
N PRO A 266 -0.55 -3.78 -6.74
CA PRO A 266 -1.17 -2.83 -5.81
C PRO A 266 -0.17 -2.24 -4.82
N ALA A 267 -0.20 -0.93 -4.64
CA ALA A 267 0.64 -0.26 -3.66
C ALA A 267 0.20 -0.58 -2.22
N LEU A 268 1.17 -0.88 -1.35
CA LEU A 268 0.90 -1.17 0.07
C LEU A 268 0.06 -0.07 0.73
N ALA A 269 0.38 1.19 0.47
CA ALA A 269 -0.33 2.33 1.04
C ALA A 269 -1.82 2.33 0.68
N GLU A 270 -2.15 2.05 -0.57
CA GLU A 270 -3.52 2.06 -1.06
C GLU A 270 -4.33 0.90 -0.49
N VAL A 271 -3.76 -0.31 -0.48
CA VAL A 271 -4.41 -1.52 0.03
C VAL A 271 -4.63 -1.44 1.54
N ALA A 272 -3.59 -1.10 2.31
CA ALA A 272 -3.70 -1.01 3.77
C ALA A 272 -4.71 0.06 4.20
N THR A 273 -4.71 1.21 3.51
CA THR A 273 -5.68 2.29 3.76
C THR A 273 -7.11 1.87 3.39
N ALA A 274 -7.30 1.15 2.28
CA ALA A 274 -8.61 0.63 1.90
C ALA A 274 -9.15 -0.37 2.93
N ILE A 275 -8.31 -1.30 3.41
CA ILE A 275 -8.69 -2.26 4.45
C ILE A 275 -9.13 -1.55 5.73
N HIS A 276 -8.35 -0.55 6.16
CA HIS A 276 -8.58 0.14 7.43
C HIS A 276 -9.75 1.12 7.36
N TYR A 277 -9.73 2.05 6.38
CA TYR A 277 -10.68 3.17 6.33
C TYR A 277 -11.92 2.93 5.49
N LEU A 278 -11.83 2.13 4.41
CA LEU A 278 -12.97 1.95 3.51
C LEU A 278 -13.80 0.72 3.89
N TYR A 279 -13.14 -0.36 4.27
CA TYR A 279 -13.82 -1.58 4.75
C TYR A 279 -13.99 -1.63 6.26
N GLY A 280 -13.20 -0.88 7.03
CA GLY A 280 -13.24 -0.91 8.50
C GLY A 280 -12.87 -2.28 9.09
N LEU A 281 -12.08 -3.09 8.39
CA LEU A 281 -11.72 -4.43 8.82
C LEU A 281 -10.62 -4.41 9.89
N PRO A 282 -10.63 -5.36 10.85
CA PRO A 282 -9.60 -5.49 11.86
C PRO A 282 -8.22 -5.69 11.22
N ASN A 283 -7.24 -4.90 11.65
CA ASN A 283 -5.86 -4.97 11.20
C ASN A 283 -4.93 -4.39 12.28
N SER A 284 -3.62 -4.59 12.11
CA SER A 284 -2.57 -4.09 13.00
C SER A 284 -1.61 -3.15 12.29
N PHE A 285 -2.02 -2.52 11.19
CA PHE A 285 -1.15 -1.69 10.36
C PHE A 285 -0.81 -0.36 11.04
N HIS A 286 0.45 -0.01 11.07
CA HIS A 286 0.95 1.31 11.45
C HIS A 286 0.93 2.25 10.23
N LEU A 287 -0.27 2.72 9.87
CA LEU A 287 -0.48 3.51 8.65
C LEU A 287 0.33 4.81 8.62
N ASP A 288 0.66 5.37 9.77
CA ASP A 288 1.51 6.55 9.92
C ASP A 288 2.95 6.34 9.41
N MET A 289 3.38 5.09 9.20
CA MET A 289 4.67 4.75 8.58
C MET A 289 4.66 4.79 7.05
N LEU A 290 3.49 4.84 6.38
CA LEU A 290 3.39 4.72 4.92
C LEU A 290 4.24 5.76 4.16
N GLY A 291 4.23 7.01 4.64
CA GLY A 291 5.07 8.05 4.06
C GLY A 291 6.57 7.77 4.21
N ASP A 292 7.01 7.21 5.34
CA ASP A 292 8.42 6.86 5.57
C ASP A 292 8.85 5.64 4.74
N LEU A 293 8.01 4.61 4.64
CA LEU A 293 8.22 3.46 3.77
C LEU A 293 8.37 3.88 2.31
N SER A 294 7.50 4.77 1.83
CA SER A 294 7.60 5.30 0.47
C SER A 294 8.93 6.02 0.24
N ARG A 295 9.32 6.93 1.16
CA ARG A 295 10.59 7.65 1.08
C ARG A 295 11.82 6.73 1.17
N LEU A 296 11.74 5.64 1.93
CA LEU A 296 12.80 4.65 2.04
C LEU A 296 13.08 4.01 0.66
N ILE A 297 12.03 3.58 -0.04
CA ILE A 297 12.18 3.00 -1.39
C ILE A 297 12.66 4.05 -2.38
N ASP A 298 12.15 5.28 -2.32
CA ASP A 298 12.63 6.38 -3.15
C ASP A 298 14.14 6.68 -2.92
N ALA A 299 14.63 6.51 -1.69
CA ALA A 299 16.05 6.69 -1.39
C ALA A 299 16.92 5.54 -1.92
N TYR A 300 16.37 4.33 -2.01
CA TYR A 300 17.13 3.13 -2.39
C TYR A 300 17.08 2.82 -3.89
N THR A 301 16.19 3.44 -4.64
CA THR A 301 15.98 3.15 -6.06
C THR A 301 16.05 4.41 -6.92
N PRO A 302 16.37 4.31 -8.21
CA PRO A 302 16.22 5.42 -9.14
C PRO A 302 14.76 5.72 -9.47
N VAL A 303 13.86 4.77 -9.22
CA VAL A 303 12.42 4.90 -9.44
C VAL A 303 11.82 5.72 -8.31
N LYS A 304 11.22 6.87 -8.66
CA LYS A 304 10.64 7.78 -7.68
C LYS A 304 9.13 7.69 -7.68
N THR A 305 8.56 7.75 -6.50
CA THR A 305 7.11 7.87 -6.33
C THR A 305 6.60 9.10 -7.06
N HIS A 306 5.56 8.91 -7.89
CA HIS A 306 4.93 10.04 -8.59
C HIS A 306 4.36 11.02 -7.57
N GLU A 307 4.50 12.34 -7.84
CA GLU A 307 4.03 13.37 -6.91
C GLU A 307 2.52 13.29 -6.63
N SER A 308 1.72 12.80 -7.58
CA SER A 308 0.28 12.58 -7.44
C SER A 308 -0.09 11.15 -7.02
N ALA A 309 0.88 10.33 -6.55
CA ALA A 309 0.55 9.01 -6.02
C ALA A 309 -0.41 9.14 -4.83
N PRO A 310 -1.46 8.31 -4.75
CA PRO A 310 -2.39 8.37 -3.64
C PRO A 310 -1.67 8.25 -2.29
N LEU A 311 -2.10 9.02 -1.30
CA LEU A 311 -1.67 8.98 0.11
C LEU A 311 -0.21 9.40 0.36
N VAL A 312 0.77 8.88 -0.37
CA VAL A 312 2.20 9.06 -0.11
C VAL A 312 2.87 10.10 -1.01
N GLY A 313 2.29 10.40 -2.16
CA GLY A 313 2.80 11.40 -3.10
C GLY A 313 2.88 12.79 -2.49
N SER A 314 3.85 13.58 -2.93
CA SER A 314 4.09 14.92 -2.39
C SER A 314 2.94 15.90 -2.62
N SER A 315 2.04 15.60 -3.58
CA SER A 315 0.86 16.40 -3.92
C SER A 315 -0.45 15.86 -3.35
N ALA A 316 -0.45 14.65 -2.72
CA ALA A 316 -1.67 13.97 -2.27
C ALA A 316 -2.54 14.79 -1.33
N PHE A 317 -1.94 15.69 -0.53
CA PHE A 317 -2.63 16.57 0.42
C PHE A 317 -2.29 18.05 0.19
N LYS A 318 -2.05 18.43 -1.08
CA LYS A 318 -1.88 19.84 -1.47
C LYS A 318 -3.21 20.45 -1.90
N HIS A 319 -3.55 21.61 -1.36
CA HIS A 319 -4.75 22.35 -1.68
C HIS A 319 -4.38 23.69 -2.36
N LYS A 320 -4.84 23.91 -3.60
CA LYS A 320 -4.53 25.10 -4.41
C LYS A 320 -5.76 25.97 -4.68
N ALA A 321 -6.92 25.37 -4.94
CA ALA A 321 -8.11 26.12 -5.34
C ALA A 321 -8.70 26.92 -4.18
N GLY A 322 -9.01 28.20 -4.39
CA GLY A 322 -9.42 29.12 -3.33
C GLY A 322 -10.68 28.70 -2.57
N THR A 323 -11.67 28.09 -3.23
CA THR A 323 -12.89 27.58 -2.61
C THR A 323 -12.60 26.32 -1.77
N HIS A 324 -11.77 25.39 -2.27
CA HIS A 324 -11.33 24.23 -1.53
C HIS A 324 -10.52 24.62 -0.29
N LEU A 325 -9.59 25.57 -0.48
CA LEU A 325 -8.78 26.08 0.61
C LEU A 325 -9.61 26.70 1.74
N ALA A 326 -10.61 27.51 1.40
CA ALA A 326 -11.50 28.11 2.40
C ALA A 326 -12.24 27.03 3.20
N ALA A 327 -12.71 25.96 2.56
CA ALA A 327 -13.39 24.86 3.21
C ALA A 327 -12.43 24.01 4.09
N VAL A 328 -11.23 23.68 3.59
CA VAL A 328 -10.21 22.92 4.35
C VAL A 328 -9.75 23.69 5.59
N LEU A 329 -9.59 25.00 5.48
CA LEU A 329 -9.24 25.87 6.63
C LEU A 329 -10.36 25.90 7.68
N ALA A 330 -11.62 25.81 7.26
CA ALA A 330 -12.76 25.71 8.17
C ALA A 330 -12.91 24.31 8.77
N ASN A 331 -12.86 23.30 7.91
CA ASN A 331 -12.93 21.90 8.30
C ASN A 331 -12.24 21.02 7.24
N PRO A 332 -11.07 20.40 7.56
CA PRO A 332 -10.35 19.54 6.63
C PRO A 332 -11.19 18.40 6.03
N ALA A 333 -12.15 17.85 6.80
CA ALA A 333 -13.04 16.78 6.36
C ALA A 333 -13.89 17.14 5.12
N ALA A 334 -13.95 18.42 4.75
CA ALA A 334 -14.65 18.86 3.54
C ALA A 334 -14.01 18.33 2.23
N TYR A 335 -12.71 18.03 2.26
CA TYR A 335 -11.96 17.57 1.07
C TYR A 335 -10.92 16.49 1.36
N GLU A 336 -10.67 16.15 2.61
CA GLU A 336 -9.73 15.10 2.98
C GLU A 336 -10.49 13.88 3.49
N PRO A 337 -10.39 12.72 2.81
CA PRO A 337 -11.06 11.49 3.26
C PRO A 337 -10.43 10.92 4.52
N ILE A 338 -9.16 11.25 4.78
CA ILE A 338 -8.37 10.84 5.95
C ILE A 338 -7.40 11.97 6.34
N PRO A 339 -6.99 12.06 7.62
CA PRO A 339 -5.96 13.03 8.03
C PRO A 339 -4.61 12.68 7.36
N PRO A 340 -3.87 13.65 6.80
CA PRO A 340 -2.54 13.38 6.23
C PRO A 340 -1.57 12.69 7.19
N SER A 341 -1.60 13.10 8.47
CA SER A 341 -0.75 12.52 9.53
C SER A 341 -1.02 11.04 9.79
N ALA A 342 -2.23 10.56 9.50
CA ALA A 342 -2.59 9.16 9.66
C ALA A 342 -1.87 8.23 8.67
N VAL A 343 -1.31 8.78 7.60
CA VAL A 343 -0.54 8.05 6.57
C VAL A 343 0.90 8.58 6.46
N GLY A 344 1.41 9.28 7.46
CA GLY A 344 2.77 9.81 7.49
C GLY A 344 3.03 10.92 6.45
N ASN A 345 1.97 11.61 6.01
CA ASN A 345 2.04 12.74 5.09
C ASN A 345 1.64 14.04 5.79
N ARG A 346 1.59 15.15 5.08
CA ARG A 346 1.28 16.49 5.62
C ARG A 346 0.40 17.29 4.66
N ARG A 347 -0.50 18.08 5.24
CA ARG A 347 -1.29 19.07 4.48
C ARG A 347 -0.41 20.23 4.06
N THR A 348 -0.56 20.67 2.81
CA THR A 348 0.17 21.80 2.27
C THR A 348 -0.78 22.71 1.50
N ILE A 349 -0.65 24.01 1.71
CA ILE A 349 -1.37 25.02 0.93
C ILE A 349 -0.45 25.56 -0.15
N VAL A 350 -0.97 25.57 -1.37
CA VAL A 350 -0.27 26.10 -2.54
C VAL A 350 -0.91 27.42 -2.94
N PHE A 351 -0.12 28.48 -2.94
CA PHE A 351 -0.56 29.81 -3.37
C PHE A 351 -0.11 30.07 -4.80
N GLY A 352 -0.97 30.66 -5.61
CA GLY A 352 -0.73 31.01 -7.00
C GLY A 352 -1.98 31.69 -7.60
N GLU A 353 -2.16 31.56 -8.90
CA GLU A 353 -3.24 32.22 -9.67
C GLU A 353 -4.67 31.94 -9.14
N LEU A 354 -4.89 30.81 -8.45
CA LEU A 354 -6.17 30.45 -7.83
C LEU A 354 -6.29 30.93 -6.39
N ALA A 355 -5.35 31.71 -5.87
CA ALA A 355 -5.38 32.19 -4.51
C ALA A 355 -6.64 33.05 -4.25
N GLY A 356 -7.37 32.69 -3.20
CA GLY A 356 -8.56 33.42 -2.75
C GLY A 356 -8.30 34.23 -1.47
N ARG A 357 -9.26 35.06 -1.10
CA ARG A 357 -9.22 35.93 0.10
C ARG A 357 -8.95 35.11 1.39
N ALA A 358 -9.64 33.98 1.59
CA ALA A 358 -9.48 33.17 2.79
C ALA A 358 -8.04 32.61 2.92
N GLY A 359 -7.45 32.15 1.81
CA GLY A 359 -6.06 31.68 1.79
C GLY A 359 -5.07 32.82 2.07
N ALA A 360 -5.28 33.98 1.50
CA ALA A 360 -4.45 35.16 1.73
C ALA A 360 -4.51 35.63 3.20
N ALA A 361 -5.69 35.67 3.79
CA ALA A 361 -5.85 35.98 5.22
C ALA A 361 -5.17 34.97 6.11
N HIS A 362 -5.26 33.65 5.77
CA HIS A 362 -4.56 32.59 6.47
C HIS A 362 -3.03 32.76 6.38
N LEU A 363 -2.50 33.01 5.18
CA LEU A 363 -1.06 33.26 4.97
C LEU A 363 -0.57 34.45 5.81
N ALA A 364 -1.32 35.53 5.82
CA ALA A 364 -0.98 36.65 6.68
C ALA A 364 -0.91 36.25 8.17
N GLY A 365 -1.89 35.48 8.64
CA GLY A 365 -1.89 34.95 10.02
C GLY A 365 -0.69 34.06 10.33
N VAL A 366 -0.30 33.16 9.41
CA VAL A 366 0.91 32.32 9.55
C VAL A 366 2.18 33.15 9.66
N LEU A 367 2.24 34.27 8.95
CA LEU A 367 3.34 35.26 8.99
C LEU A 367 3.28 36.20 10.19
N GLY A 368 2.31 36.00 11.11
CA GLY A 368 2.11 36.90 12.26
C GLY A 368 1.50 38.25 11.93
N LEU A 369 0.99 38.43 10.71
CA LEU A 369 0.37 39.66 10.23
C LEU A 369 -1.15 39.59 10.44
N ARG A 370 -1.75 40.71 10.82
CA ARG A 370 -3.20 40.88 10.84
C ARG A 370 -3.60 41.55 9.52
N ALA A 371 -4.44 40.90 8.74
CA ALA A 371 -4.99 41.45 7.53
C ALA A 371 -6.51 41.63 7.67
N ASP A 372 -6.98 42.87 7.47
CA ASP A 372 -8.40 43.09 7.28
C ASP A 372 -8.88 42.54 5.93
N ASP A 373 -10.18 42.59 5.67
CA ASP A 373 -10.76 42.07 4.43
C ASP A 373 -10.20 42.71 3.16
N ALA A 374 -9.95 44.01 3.19
CA ALA A 374 -9.39 44.72 2.06
C ALA A 374 -7.92 44.39 1.82
N GLN A 375 -7.15 44.22 2.91
CA GLN A 375 -5.75 43.77 2.85
C GLN A 375 -5.65 42.32 2.36
N ALA A 376 -6.52 41.42 2.83
CA ALA A 376 -6.58 40.04 2.36
C ALA A 376 -6.92 39.94 0.86
N ARG A 377 -7.82 40.80 0.35
CA ARG A 377 -8.13 40.88 -1.10
C ARG A 377 -6.92 41.39 -1.90
N ARG A 378 -6.20 42.43 -1.42
CA ARG A 378 -4.99 42.92 -2.08
C ARG A 378 -3.89 41.87 -2.10
N LEU A 379 -3.68 41.15 -0.98
CA LEU A 379 -2.73 40.07 -0.90
C LEU A 379 -3.10 38.92 -1.86
N ALA A 380 -4.38 38.53 -1.92
CA ALA A 380 -4.87 37.55 -2.88
C ALA A 380 -4.62 37.97 -4.33
N ALA A 381 -4.79 39.24 -4.67
CA ALA A 381 -4.48 39.74 -6.00
C ALA A 381 -2.97 39.67 -6.31
N GLY A 382 -2.09 39.95 -5.35
CA GLY A 382 -0.66 39.79 -5.48
C GLY A 382 -0.26 38.30 -5.65
N LEU A 383 -0.85 37.43 -4.87
CA LEU A 383 -0.62 35.98 -4.98
C LEU A 383 -1.06 35.38 -6.34
N LYS A 384 -2.11 35.94 -6.94
CA LYS A 384 -2.56 35.55 -8.29
C LYS A 384 -1.57 35.93 -9.40
N ALA A 385 -0.70 36.89 -9.15
CA ALA A 385 0.34 37.29 -10.10
C ALA A 385 1.57 36.37 -10.07
N LEU A 386 1.67 35.45 -9.08
CA LEU A 386 2.73 34.45 -9.02
C LEU A 386 2.69 33.55 -10.25
N ARG A 387 3.84 33.36 -10.87
CA ARG A 387 4.02 32.48 -12.03
C ARG A 387 4.55 31.12 -11.60
N MET A 388 4.65 30.20 -12.57
CA MET A 388 5.09 28.80 -12.37
C MET A 388 6.54 28.72 -11.90
N GLY A 389 7.12 29.18 -11.10
CA GLY A 389 8.45 29.21 -10.47
C GLY A 389 8.45 29.94 -9.14
N ASP A 390 7.38 30.74 -8.91
CA ASP A 390 7.22 31.57 -7.72
C ASP A 390 6.10 31.03 -6.79
N ILE A 391 5.68 29.77 -7.00
CA ILE A 391 4.61 29.15 -6.21
C ILE A 391 5.09 28.99 -4.77
N LEU A 392 4.32 29.57 -3.84
CA LEU A 392 4.57 29.47 -2.42
C LEU A 392 3.85 28.24 -1.85
N GLU A 393 4.59 27.29 -1.29
CA GLU A 393 4.07 26.16 -0.57
C GLU A 393 4.22 26.37 0.94
N VAL A 394 3.13 26.26 1.68
CA VAL A 394 3.14 26.39 3.15
C VAL A 394 2.62 25.10 3.77
N PRO A 395 3.49 24.32 4.45
CA PRO A 395 3.06 23.16 5.19
C PRO A 395 2.14 23.58 6.35
N LEU A 396 1.03 22.85 6.49
CA LEU A 396 0.11 22.96 7.62
C LEU A 396 0.21 21.71 8.45
N GLY A 397 0.80 21.80 9.62
CA GLY A 397 0.80 20.73 10.61
C GLY A 397 -0.33 20.93 11.64
N ASP A 398 -0.88 19.84 12.16
CA ASP A 398 -1.92 19.88 13.19
C ASP A 398 -1.51 20.71 14.42
N ARG A 399 -0.20 20.73 14.75
CA ARG A 399 0.36 21.58 15.82
C ARG A 399 0.42 23.05 15.45
N LEU A 400 0.63 23.38 14.18
CA LEU A 400 0.66 24.75 13.69
C LEU A 400 -0.76 25.33 13.64
N GLU A 401 -1.76 24.54 13.23
CA GLU A 401 -3.17 24.94 13.30
C GLU A 401 -3.61 25.29 14.73
N GLY A 402 -3.23 24.45 15.70
CA GLY A 402 -3.51 24.73 17.11
C GLY A 402 -2.81 25.99 17.62
N ALA A 403 -1.59 26.27 17.18
CA ALA A 403 -0.85 27.48 17.52
C ALA A 403 -1.44 28.72 16.88
N VAL A 404 -1.82 28.65 15.59
CA VAL A 404 -2.47 29.75 14.85
C VAL A 404 -3.86 30.04 15.44
N ARG A 405 -4.66 29.02 15.77
CA ARG A 405 -5.97 29.21 16.44
C ARG A 405 -5.80 29.87 17.82
N ARG A 406 -4.81 29.47 18.62
CA ARG A 406 -4.51 30.09 19.92
C ARG A 406 -4.02 31.52 19.76
N ALA A 407 -3.15 31.81 18.79
CA ALA A 407 -2.67 33.15 18.52
C ALA A 407 -3.79 34.09 18.04
N SER A 408 -4.69 33.59 17.21
CA SER A 408 -5.86 34.36 16.74
C SER A 408 -6.87 34.63 17.86
N ALA A 409 -7.09 33.64 18.75
CA ALA A 409 -7.96 33.82 19.93
C ALA A 409 -7.38 34.76 20.96
N ALA A 410 -6.08 34.71 21.23
CA ALA A 410 -5.39 35.63 22.15
C ALA A 410 -5.33 37.09 21.62
N GLY A 411 -5.29 37.25 20.30
CA GLY A 411 -5.29 38.58 19.66
C GLY A 411 -6.64 39.28 19.63
N GLY A 412 -7.75 38.55 19.82
CA GLY A 412 -9.10 39.14 19.91
C GLY A 412 -9.43 39.83 21.25
N ALA A 413 -8.61 39.56 22.29
CA ALA A 413 -8.86 40.07 23.64
C ALA A 413 -8.20 41.45 23.96
N ALA A 414 -7.38 41.97 23.06
CA ALA A 414 -6.79 43.33 23.24
C ALA A 414 -7.59 44.39 22.45
N GLY A 415 -8.70 44.80 23.03
CA GLY A 415 -9.40 46.02 22.60
C GLY A 415 -8.50 47.26 22.71
N PRO A 416 -8.79 48.33 21.96
CA PRO A 416 -7.98 49.53 21.95
C PRO A 416 -8.02 50.18 23.35
N ARG A 417 -6.88 50.25 24.03
CA ARG A 417 -6.75 51.13 25.20
C ARG A 417 -7.00 52.57 24.75
N GLY A 418 -8.13 53.11 25.18
CA GLY A 418 -8.46 54.50 24.98
C GLY A 418 -7.34 55.39 25.52
N LYS A 419 -6.84 56.27 24.69
CA LYS A 419 -6.06 57.40 25.11
C LYS A 419 -7.01 58.37 25.84
N GLY A 420 -6.99 58.31 27.18
CA GLY A 420 -7.54 59.37 27.99
C GLY A 420 -6.70 60.63 27.78
N GLY A 421 -7.29 61.62 27.20
CA GLY A 421 -6.73 62.98 27.23
C GLY A 421 -6.95 63.62 28.58
N SER A 422 -5.96 64.26 29.07
CA SER A 422 -6.11 65.22 30.15
C SER A 422 -5.62 66.56 29.60
N ALA A 423 -6.54 67.53 29.69
CA ALA A 423 -6.44 68.99 29.79
C ALA A 423 -5.27 69.71 29.14
#